data_b2633e32cf6b9ed20591a92f7ebebe95
#
_entry.id   b2633e32cf6b9ed20591a92f7ebebe95
#
_cell.length_a   1.000
_cell.length_b   1.000
_cell.length_c   1.000
_cell.angle_alpha   90.00
_cell.angle_beta   90.00
_cell.angle_gamma   90.00
#
_symmetry.space_group_name_H-M   'P 1'
#
loop_
_entity.id
_entity.type
_entity.pdbx_description
1 polymer ?
#
loop_
_entity_poly.entity_id
_entity_poly.type
_entity_poly.pdbx_seq_one_letter_code
_entity_poly.pdbx_strand_id
1 'polypeptide(L)'
;VEEFPYAMRLVSEVLSSNGSTSQASICGSTLALMDAGVPIHAPVAGISCGLITLPGSDEFKTMVDIQGLEDFFGDMDFKVGGTKKGITAIQVDIKVDGLTPAIIAEAFEKTRKARLYILDEIMLKAIPAPRDHVGEYAPKMMQIQIPVDKIRDVIGQGGKVIQKISADCNVKIDVNEDGHVFISGISQEGCQKAYQIIETIAIDPEIGSIYKGKVVSIKPFGAFVEIAPGRDGLVHISKLDKEHVDQVE
;
A
#
# COMPACT_ATOMS: atom_id res chain seq x y z
N VAL A 1 7.98 -1.01 2.22
CA VAL A 1 7.45 -2.35 2.43
C VAL A 1 6.89 -2.50 3.84
N GLU A 2 7.55 -1.91 4.85
CA GLU A 2 7.04 -1.93 6.23
C GLU A 2 5.77 -1.09 6.40
N GLU A 3 5.61 -0.02 5.62
CA GLU A 3 4.46 0.88 5.65
C GLU A 3 3.26 0.40 4.80
N PHE A 4 3.47 -0.57 3.89
CA PHE A 4 2.43 -1.11 3.02
C PHE A 4 2.53 -2.63 2.92
N PRO A 5 1.93 -3.38 3.86
CA PRO A 5 2.15 -4.82 4.07
C PRO A 5 1.31 -5.70 3.11
N TYR A 6 1.27 -5.35 1.83
CA TYR A 6 0.53 -6.10 0.81
C TYR A 6 1.48 -6.75 -0.18
N ALA A 7 1.22 -8.01 -0.52
CA ALA A 7 1.76 -8.62 -1.73
C ALA A 7 0.94 -8.13 -2.94
N MET A 8 1.62 -7.61 -3.96
CA MET A 8 0.99 -7.02 -5.13
C MET A 8 1.29 -7.84 -6.38
N ARG A 9 0.27 -8.09 -7.19
CA ARG A 9 0.39 -8.66 -8.52
C ARG A 9 -0.23 -7.71 -9.53
N LEU A 10 0.58 -7.18 -10.44
CA LEU A 10 0.13 -6.36 -11.56
C LEU A 10 -0.07 -7.27 -12.77
N VAL A 11 -1.25 -7.19 -13.36
CA VAL A 11 -1.61 -7.94 -14.56
C VAL A 11 -1.98 -6.94 -15.65
N SER A 12 -1.33 -7.05 -16.80
CA SER A 12 -1.65 -6.26 -17.99
C SER A 12 -2.11 -7.18 -19.10
N GLU A 13 -3.34 -7.00 -19.57
CA GLU A 13 -3.91 -7.71 -20.70
C GLU A 13 -4.02 -6.77 -21.89
N VAL A 14 -3.39 -7.14 -23.01
CA VAL A 14 -3.38 -6.34 -24.23
C VAL A 14 -4.43 -6.88 -25.19
N LEU A 15 -5.52 -6.13 -25.36
CA LEU A 15 -6.63 -6.50 -26.24
C LEU A 15 -6.38 -6.13 -27.71
N SER A 16 -5.63 -5.05 -27.94
CA SER A 16 -5.25 -4.58 -29.28
C SER A 16 -3.96 -3.79 -29.21
N SER A 17 -3.11 -3.90 -30.20
CA SER A 17 -1.82 -3.21 -30.25
C SER A 17 -1.39 -2.88 -31.66
N ASN A 18 -0.69 -1.76 -31.81
CA ASN A 18 0.08 -1.42 -32.99
C ASN A 18 1.52 -1.03 -32.63
N GLY A 19 2.09 -1.65 -31.61
CA GLY A 19 3.45 -1.42 -31.10
C GLY A 19 3.48 -1.01 -29.63
N SER A 20 4.64 -1.12 -29.00
CA SER A 20 5.00 -0.63 -27.66
C SER A 20 4.02 -0.97 -26.52
N THR A 21 3.47 -2.19 -26.51
CA THR A 21 2.53 -2.67 -25.50
C THR A 21 3.11 -2.64 -24.08
N SER A 22 4.41 -2.87 -23.95
CA SER A 22 5.12 -2.81 -22.66
C SER A 22 5.12 -1.40 -22.06
N GLN A 23 5.23 -0.37 -22.90
CA GLN A 23 5.23 1.03 -22.42
C GLN A 23 3.82 1.46 -22.00
N ALA A 24 2.80 1.04 -22.74
CA ALA A 24 1.40 1.19 -22.32
C ALA A 24 1.12 0.48 -20.99
N SER A 25 1.67 -0.73 -20.79
CA SER A 25 1.54 -1.49 -19.54
C SER A 25 2.18 -0.78 -18.36
N ILE A 26 3.32 -0.09 -18.53
CA ILE A 26 3.93 0.74 -17.48
C ILE A 26 2.97 1.87 -17.07
N CYS A 27 2.41 2.58 -18.02
CA CYS A 27 1.47 3.66 -17.75
C CYS A 27 0.19 3.13 -17.06
N GLY A 28 -0.41 2.07 -17.61
CA GLY A 28 -1.61 1.44 -17.05
C GLY A 28 -1.39 0.88 -15.64
N SER A 29 -0.26 0.21 -15.41
CA SER A 29 0.11 -0.30 -14.08
C SER A 29 0.31 0.82 -13.06
N THR A 30 0.91 1.94 -13.47
CA THR A 30 1.04 3.13 -12.60
C THR A 30 -0.33 3.66 -12.19
N LEU A 31 -1.25 3.85 -13.17
CA LEU A 31 -2.61 4.30 -12.88
C LEU A 31 -3.37 3.33 -11.97
N ALA A 32 -3.25 2.02 -12.22
CA ALA A 32 -3.87 0.98 -11.40
C ALA A 32 -3.36 0.99 -9.96
N LEU A 33 -2.04 1.15 -9.75
CA LEU A 33 -1.46 1.28 -8.41
C LEU A 33 -1.98 2.52 -7.68
N MET A 34 -2.05 3.65 -8.37
CA MET A 34 -2.56 4.90 -7.80
C MET A 34 -4.04 4.78 -7.43
N ASP A 35 -4.84 4.16 -8.29
CA ASP A 35 -6.28 3.96 -8.03
C ASP A 35 -6.55 2.92 -6.94
N ALA A 36 -5.68 1.92 -6.79
CA ALA A 36 -5.73 0.96 -5.70
C ALA A 36 -5.29 1.52 -4.33
N GLY A 37 -4.82 2.77 -4.26
CA GLY A 37 -4.34 3.38 -3.03
C GLY A 37 -2.95 2.91 -2.59
N VAL A 38 -2.13 2.44 -3.54
CA VAL A 38 -0.73 2.08 -3.25
C VAL A 38 0.10 3.36 -3.13
N PRO A 39 0.82 3.59 -2.02
CA PRO A 39 1.59 4.82 -1.79
C PRO A 39 2.89 4.79 -2.59
N ILE A 40 2.81 4.87 -3.93
CA ILE A 40 3.97 4.94 -4.80
C ILE A 40 4.72 6.26 -4.60
N HIS A 41 6.04 6.23 -4.65
CA HIS A 41 6.87 7.44 -4.47
C HIS A 41 6.66 8.49 -5.57
N ALA A 42 6.41 8.06 -6.80
CA ALA A 42 6.10 8.93 -7.93
C ALA A 42 5.48 8.11 -9.08
N PRO A 43 4.60 8.73 -9.88
CA PRO A 43 4.07 8.09 -11.07
C PRO A 43 5.16 7.92 -12.13
N VAL A 44 5.06 6.81 -12.86
CA VAL A 44 5.98 6.41 -13.92
C VAL A 44 5.21 6.31 -15.23
N ALA A 45 5.73 6.90 -16.29
CA ALA A 45 5.27 6.69 -17.66
C ALA A 45 6.34 6.01 -18.50
N GLY A 46 5.90 5.26 -19.49
CA GLY A 46 6.77 4.61 -20.48
C GLY A 46 6.51 5.14 -21.88
N ILE A 47 7.56 5.17 -22.70
CA ILE A 47 7.50 5.55 -24.11
C ILE A 47 8.60 4.86 -24.89
N SER A 48 8.39 4.61 -26.19
CA SER A 48 9.38 4.09 -27.12
C SER A 48 9.91 5.16 -28.08
N CYS A 49 11.12 4.94 -28.59
CA CYS A 49 11.72 5.73 -29.64
C CYS A 49 12.41 4.78 -30.64
N GLY A 50 12.08 4.92 -31.89
CA GLY A 50 12.69 4.21 -32.98
C GLY A 50 13.79 5.01 -33.66
N LEU A 51 14.54 4.31 -34.53
CA LEU A 51 15.61 4.87 -35.34
C LEU A 51 15.50 4.32 -36.76
N ILE A 52 15.73 5.18 -37.74
CA ILE A 52 16.05 4.80 -39.11
C ILE A 52 17.33 5.52 -39.48
N THR A 53 18.29 4.76 -40.01
CA THR A 53 19.57 5.26 -40.59
C THR A 53 19.56 5.13 -42.07
N LEU A 54 20.30 6.00 -42.76
CA LEU A 54 20.50 5.90 -44.21
C LEU A 54 21.82 5.14 -44.46
N PRO A 55 21.79 3.96 -45.09
CA PRO A 55 23.00 3.20 -45.37
C PRO A 55 24.08 4.01 -46.14
N GLY A 56 25.31 4.00 -45.62
CA GLY A 56 26.43 4.75 -46.19
C GLY A 56 26.44 6.25 -45.90
N SER A 57 25.62 6.73 -44.99
CA SER A 57 25.52 8.13 -44.56
C SER A 57 25.48 8.22 -43.04
N ASP A 58 25.84 9.38 -42.48
CA ASP A 58 25.64 9.72 -41.06
C ASP A 58 24.22 10.26 -40.76
N GLU A 59 23.37 10.30 -41.78
CA GLU A 59 22.01 10.77 -41.62
C GLU A 59 21.13 9.76 -40.89
N PHE A 60 20.38 10.23 -39.94
CA PHE A 60 19.45 9.42 -39.16
C PHE A 60 18.15 10.18 -38.82
N LYS A 61 17.12 9.41 -38.52
CA LYS A 61 15.83 9.94 -38.00
C LYS A 61 15.36 9.15 -36.81
N THR A 62 15.12 9.80 -35.69
CA THR A 62 14.46 9.17 -34.55
C THR A 62 12.95 9.48 -34.53
N MET A 63 12.15 8.51 -34.09
CA MET A 63 10.69 8.58 -34.04
C MET A 63 10.21 8.19 -32.64
N VAL A 64 9.22 8.90 -32.12
CA VAL A 64 8.65 8.61 -30.79
C VAL A 64 7.32 7.89 -30.97
N ASP A 65 7.02 6.96 -30.08
CA ASP A 65 5.80 6.15 -30.10
C ASP A 65 5.68 5.31 -31.39
N ILE A 66 6.68 4.41 -31.57
CA ILE A 66 6.80 3.63 -32.79
C ILE A 66 5.67 2.63 -32.97
N GLN A 67 5.20 2.52 -34.23
CA GLN A 67 4.25 1.52 -34.65
C GLN A 67 4.94 0.15 -34.91
N GLY A 68 4.15 -0.93 -35.01
CA GLY A 68 4.68 -2.26 -35.25
C GLY A 68 5.53 -2.38 -36.53
N LEU A 69 5.19 -1.66 -37.60
CA LEU A 69 6.00 -1.63 -38.81
C LEU A 69 7.31 -0.85 -38.62
N GLU A 70 7.28 0.23 -37.85
CA GLU A 70 8.47 1.03 -37.55
C GLU A 70 9.42 0.28 -36.60
N ASP A 71 8.88 -0.54 -35.70
CA ASP A 71 9.66 -1.48 -34.87
C ASP A 71 10.29 -2.57 -35.74
N PHE A 72 9.54 -3.18 -36.66
CA PHE A 72 9.99 -4.28 -37.46
C PHE A 72 11.11 -3.86 -38.47
N PHE A 73 10.93 -2.75 -39.16
CA PHE A 73 11.86 -2.26 -40.18
C PHE A 73 12.89 -1.25 -39.66
N GLY A 74 12.68 -0.70 -38.46
CA GLY A 74 13.59 0.27 -37.85
C GLY A 74 14.89 -0.35 -37.37
N ASP A 75 15.88 0.47 -37.13
CA ASP A 75 17.24 0.11 -36.72
C ASP A 75 17.41 0.04 -35.20
N MET A 76 16.46 0.58 -34.45
CA MET A 76 16.46 0.62 -32.98
C MET A 76 15.02 0.66 -32.43
N ASP A 77 14.80 -0.10 -31.37
CA ASP A 77 13.67 0.08 -30.43
C ASP A 77 14.24 0.48 -29.06
N PHE A 78 14.08 1.75 -28.70
CA PHE A 78 14.60 2.37 -27.49
C PHE A 78 13.44 2.67 -26.55
N LYS A 79 13.28 1.89 -25.49
CA LYS A 79 12.19 2.00 -24.53
C LYS A 79 12.66 2.60 -23.22
N VAL A 80 11.91 3.59 -22.72
CA VAL A 80 12.24 4.31 -21.48
C VAL A 80 11.03 4.40 -20.59
N GLY A 81 11.19 3.95 -19.35
CA GLY A 81 10.27 4.22 -18.25
C GLY A 81 10.89 5.23 -17.27
N GLY A 82 10.06 6.10 -16.69
CA GLY A 82 10.59 7.05 -15.71
C GLY A 82 9.55 8.00 -15.14
N THR A 83 9.99 8.68 -14.08
CA THR A 83 9.25 9.73 -13.37
C THR A 83 9.55 11.10 -13.98
N LYS A 84 8.95 12.17 -13.41
CA LYS A 84 9.35 13.56 -13.74
C LYS A 84 10.82 13.86 -13.42
N LYS A 85 11.38 13.22 -12.38
CA LYS A 85 12.75 13.47 -11.92
C LYS A 85 13.81 12.77 -12.76
N GLY A 86 13.49 11.60 -13.36
CA GLY A 86 14.47 10.84 -14.09
C GLY A 86 13.95 9.52 -14.61
N ILE A 87 14.85 8.80 -15.28
CA ILE A 87 14.62 7.49 -15.87
C ILE A 87 14.76 6.43 -14.77
N THR A 88 13.85 5.46 -14.78
CA THR A 88 13.85 4.31 -13.86
C THR A 88 14.15 3.00 -14.53
N ALA A 89 13.90 2.91 -15.84
CA ALA A 89 14.16 1.71 -16.65
C ALA A 89 14.45 2.08 -18.09
N ILE A 90 15.36 1.35 -18.71
CA ILE A 90 15.67 1.42 -20.13
C ILE A 90 15.74 -0.01 -20.68
N GLN A 91 15.18 -0.20 -21.88
CA GLN A 91 15.39 -1.37 -22.71
C GLN A 91 15.76 -0.88 -24.10
N VAL A 92 16.83 -1.41 -24.68
CA VAL A 92 17.28 -1.07 -26.03
C VAL A 92 17.47 -2.34 -26.82
N ASP A 93 16.85 -2.39 -27.98
CA ASP A 93 17.10 -3.39 -29.02
C ASP A 93 17.61 -2.67 -30.27
N ILE A 94 18.76 -3.09 -30.79
CA ILE A 94 19.42 -2.47 -31.97
C ILE A 94 19.70 -3.52 -33.02
N LYS A 95 19.51 -3.13 -34.29
CA LYS A 95 19.75 -3.94 -35.47
C LYS A 95 20.93 -3.43 -36.33
N VAL A 96 21.67 -2.48 -35.76
CA VAL A 96 22.87 -1.85 -36.34
C VAL A 96 24.09 -2.10 -35.45
N ASP A 97 25.30 -1.91 -35.97
CA ASP A 97 26.55 -2.23 -35.25
C ASP A 97 26.83 -1.32 -34.05
N GLY A 98 26.02 -0.30 -33.81
CA GLY A 98 26.11 0.60 -32.64
C GLY A 98 25.34 1.89 -32.87
N LEU A 99 25.21 2.67 -31.76
CA LEU A 99 24.54 3.97 -31.75
C LEU A 99 25.58 5.06 -31.51
N THR A 100 25.49 6.13 -32.28
CA THR A 100 26.36 7.30 -32.06
C THR A 100 25.85 8.09 -30.79
N PRO A 101 26.74 8.85 -30.14
CA PRO A 101 26.32 9.72 -29.03
C PRO A 101 25.22 10.70 -29.44
N ALA A 102 25.17 11.16 -30.67
CA ALA A 102 24.14 12.05 -31.19
C ALA A 102 22.76 11.36 -31.22
N ILE A 103 22.68 10.13 -31.72
CA ILE A 103 21.44 9.32 -31.71
C ILE A 103 20.93 9.10 -30.30
N ILE A 104 21.83 8.70 -29.41
CA ILE A 104 21.48 8.45 -27.99
C ILE A 104 20.95 9.73 -27.32
N ALA A 105 21.63 10.86 -27.51
CA ALA A 105 21.22 12.14 -26.93
C ALA A 105 19.84 12.57 -27.45
N GLU A 106 19.57 12.43 -28.76
CA GLU A 106 18.28 12.77 -29.34
C GLU A 106 17.17 11.83 -28.86
N ALA A 107 17.42 10.53 -28.74
CA ALA A 107 16.47 9.56 -28.21
C ALA A 107 16.10 9.87 -26.75
N PHE A 108 17.07 10.18 -25.90
CA PHE A 108 16.82 10.60 -24.54
C PHE A 108 15.98 11.87 -24.44
N GLU A 109 16.30 12.89 -25.22
CA GLU A 109 15.56 14.16 -25.16
C GLU A 109 14.12 14.01 -25.68
N LYS A 110 13.91 13.27 -26.77
CA LYS A 110 12.59 12.99 -27.32
C LYS A 110 11.74 12.16 -26.37
N THR A 111 12.29 11.07 -25.83
CA THR A 111 11.58 10.24 -24.84
C THR A 111 11.30 10.97 -23.54
N ARG A 112 12.20 11.87 -23.11
CA ARG A 112 11.97 12.76 -21.95
C ARG A 112 10.76 13.65 -22.19
N LYS A 113 10.70 14.38 -23.31
CA LYS A 113 9.56 15.26 -23.64
C LYS A 113 8.24 14.49 -23.73
N ALA A 114 8.23 13.36 -24.42
CA ALA A 114 7.04 12.52 -24.54
C ALA A 114 6.59 11.95 -23.20
N ARG A 115 7.51 11.45 -22.39
CA ARG A 115 7.19 10.94 -21.06
C ARG A 115 6.60 12.00 -20.13
N LEU A 116 7.18 13.21 -20.12
CA LEU A 116 6.63 14.32 -19.33
C LEU A 116 5.23 14.72 -19.82
N TYR A 117 5.00 14.75 -21.14
CA TYR A 117 3.69 14.99 -21.71
C TYR A 117 2.67 13.94 -21.27
N ILE A 118 3.02 12.65 -21.33
CA ILE A 118 2.15 11.56 -20.88
C ILE A 118 1.81 11.71 -19.39
N LEU A 119 2.80 12.00 -18.57
CA LEU A 119 2.59 12.21 -17.13
C LEU A 119 1.69 13.40 -16.86
N ASP A 120 1.98 14.58 -17.43
CA ASP A 120 1.31 15.82 -17.06
C ASP A 120 -0.03 16.03 -17.77
N GLU A 121 -0.09 15.67 -19.05
CA GLU A 121 -1.26 15.98 -19.87
C GLU A 121 -2.27 14.84 -19.98
N ILE A 122 -1.88 13.62 -19.63
CA ILE A 122 -2.73 12.44 -19.74
C ILE A 122 -2.95 11.79 -18.37
N MET A 123 -1.90 11.24 -17.77
CA MET A 123 -2.03 10.40 -16.57
C MET A 123 -2.48 11.18 -15.33
N LEU A 124 -1.83 12.31 -15.03
CA LEU A 124 -2.14 13.11 -13.85
C LEU A 124 -3.44 13.92 -13.97
N LYS A 125 -3.98 14.08 -15.20
CA LYS A 125 -5.35 14.59 -15.39
C LYS A 125 -6.41 13.54 -15.09
N ALA A 126 -6.10 12.26 -15.31
CA ALA A 126 -7.00 11.16 -14.98
C ALA A 126 -6.99 10.86 -13.47
N ILE A 127 -5.81 10.77 -12.86
CA ILE A 127 -5.64 10.58 -11.42
C ILE A 127 -4.41 11.37 -10.94
N PRO A 128 -4.61 12.46 -10.18
CA PRO A 128 -3.54 13.40 -9.83
C PRO A 128 -2.61 12.89 -8.73
N ALA A 129 -3.08 12.00 -7.87
CA ALA A 129 -2.32 11.38 -6.78
C ALA A 129 -2.87 9.98 -6.46
N PRO A 130 -2.09 9.10 -5.81
CA PRO A 130 -2.64 7.88 -5.24
C PRO A 130 -3.82 8.18 -4.32
N ARG A 131 -4.79 7.26 -4.27
CA ARG A 131 -5.88 7.32 -3.29
C ARG A 131 -5.32 7.24 -1.88
N ASP A 132 -5.95 7.92 -0.93
CA ASP A 132 -5.50 7.99 0.47
C ASP A 132 -5.66 6.65 1.21
N HIS A 133 -6.44 5.72 0.65
CA HIS A 133 -6.71 4.41 1.24
C HIS A 133 -6.89 3.35 0.16
N VAL A 134 -6.66 2.10 0.53
CA VAL A 134 -6.91 0.96 -0.37
C VAL A 134 -8.40 0.82 -0.67
N GLY A 135 -8.72 0.31 -1.86
CA GLY A 135 -10.08 0.13 -2.32
C GLY A 135 -10.97 -0.63 -1.34
N GLU A 136 -12.27 -0.46 -1.46
CA GLU A 136 -13.28 -1.05 -0.56
C GLU A 136 -13.14 -2.59 -0.45
N TYR A 137 -12.88 -3.25 -1.58
CA TYR A 137 -12.76 -4.72 -1.64
C TYR A 137 -11.35 -5.25 -1.35
N ALA A 138 -10.37 -4.37 -1.17
CA ALA A 138 -9.03 -4.81 -0.76
C ALA A 138 -9.05 -5.31 0.68
N PRO A 139 -8.31 -6.39 1.00
CA PRO A 139 -8.14 -6.80 2.39
C PRO A 139 -7.62 -5.64 3.23
N LYS A 140 -8.22 -5.40 4.38
CA LYS A 140 -7.74 -4.41 5.34
C LYS A 140 -6.67 -5.06 6.20
N MET A 141 -5.56 -4.37 6.40
CA MET A 141 -4.46 -4.86 7.23
C MET A 141 -4.07 -3.78 8.24
N MET A 142 -3.94 -4.19 9.48
CA MET A 142 -3.43 -3.37 10.57
C MET A 142 -2.32 -4.13 11.27
N GLN A 143 -1.37 -3.41 11.83
CA GLN A 143 -0.30 -3.99 12.63
C GLN A 143 -0.17 -3.23 13.95
N ILE A 144 0.19 -3.96 14.99
CA ILE A 144 0.51 -3.40 16.30
C ILE A 144 1.74 -4.11 16.84
N GLN A 145 2.65 -3.34 17.45
CA GLN A 145 3.77 -3.87 18.20
C GLN A 145 3.37 -3.98 19.67
N ILE A 146 3.46 -5.18 20.22
CA ILE A 146 3.19 -5.44 21.63
C ILE A 146 4.47 -5.90 22.35
N PRO A 147 4.58 -5.69 23.67
CA PRO A 147 5.66 -6.27 24.48
C PRO A 147 5.68 -7.81 24.38
N VAL A 148 6.87 -8.40 24.26
CA VAL A 148 7.05 -9.86 24.08
C VAL A 148 6.47 -10.65 25.24
N ASP A 149 6.56 -10.14 26.46
CA ASP A 149 5.96 -10.75 27.66
C ASP A 149 4.42 -10.78 27.64
N LYS A 150 3.79 -9.91 26.87
CA LYS A 150 2.34 -9.83 26.68
C LYS A 150 1.79 -10.73 25.57
N ILE A 151 2.64 -11.35 24.78
CA ILE A 151 2.21 -12.28 23.69
C ILE A 151 1.32 -13.38 24.25
N ARG A 152 1.68 -13.93 25.43
CA ARG A 152 0.91 -15.01 26.08
C ARG A 152 -0.50 -14.55 26.49
N ASP A 153 -0.65 -13.31 26.91
CA ASP A 153 -1.95 -12.74 27.32
C ASP A 153 -2.85 -12.54 26.09
N VAL A 154 -2.29 -12.06 24.97
CA VAL A 154 -3.02 -11.88 23.71
C VAL A 154 -3.42 -13.21 23.07
N ILE A 155 -2.53 -14.23 23.10
CA ILE A 155 -2.86 -15.57 22.61
C ILE A 155 -3.85 -16.27 23.53
N GLY A 156 -3.65 -16.15 24.83
CA GLY A 156 -4.43 -16.83 25.85
C GLY A 156 -4.14 -18.33 25.95
N GLN A 157 -4.64 -18.95 27.01
CA GLN A 157 -4.42 -20.40 27.23
C GLN A 157 -4.99 -21.25 26.10
N GLY A 158 -4.12 -21.97 25.41
CA GLY A 158 -4.50 -22.79 24.24
C GLY A 158 -5.04 -21.98 23.06
N GLY A 159 -4.68 -20.70 22.94
CA GLY A 159 -5.12 -19.84 21.84
C GLY A 159 -6.56 -19.29 21.95
N LYS A 160 -7.22 -19.48 23.11
CA LYS A 160 -8.64 -19.15 23.27
C LYS A 160 -8.95 -17.66 23.11
N VAL A 161 -8.06 -16.77 23.57
CA VAL A 161 -8.28 -15.31 23.49
C VAL A 161 -8.19 -14.85 22.05
N ILE A 162 -7.11 -15.19 21.35
CA ILE A 162 -6.90 -14.80 19.96
C ILE A 162 -7.97 -15.38 19.01
N GLN A 163 -8.39 -16.63 19.23
CA GLN A 163 -9.46 -17.25 18.47
C GLN A 163 -10.80 -16.56 18.69
N LYS A 164 -11.10 -16.15 19.92
CA LYS A 164 -12.31 -15.39 20.23
C LYS A 164 -12.30 -14.03 19.56
N ILE A 165 -11.18 -13.28 19.66
CA ILE A 165 -11.04 -11.97 18.98
C ILE A 165 -11.23 -12.14 17.48
N SER A 166 -10.59 -13.14 16.88
CA SER A 166 -10.69 -13.42 15.45
C SER A 166 -12.14 -13.71 15.03
N ALA A 167 -12.87 -14.50 15.80
CA ALA A 167 -14.27 -14.83 15.53
C ALA A 167 -15.20 -13.63 15.73
N ASP A 168 -15.08 -12.91 16.86
CA ASP A 168 -15.96 -11.80 17.22
C ASP A 168 -15.80 -10.59 16.29
N CYS A 169 -14.60 -10.40 15.73
CA CYS A 169 -14.26 -9.31 14.82
C CYS A 169 -14.24 -9.72 13.34
N ASN A 170 -14.39 -11.00 13.04
CA ASN A 170 -14.28 -11.57 11.70
C ASN A 170 -12.97 -11.19 10.99
N VAL A 171 -11.85 -11.40 11.67
CA VAL A 171 -10.49 -11.09 11.22
C VAL A 171 -9.58 -12.29 11.42
N LYS A 172 -8.48 -12.30 10.67
CA LYS A 172 -7.35 -13.19 10.91
C LYS A 172 -6.27 -12.41 11.68
N ILE A 173 -5.71 -13.05 12.71
CA ILE A 173 -4.67 -12.45 13.55
C ILE A 173 -3.47 -13.39 13.54
N ASP A 174 -2.31 -12.87 13.15
CA ASP A 174 -1.04 -13.57 13.20
C ASP A 174 -0.11 -12.82 14.16
N VAL A 175 0.55 -13.55 15.07
CA VAL A 175 1.44 -12.99 16.10
C VAL A 175 2.84 -13.58 15.93
N ASN A 176 3.83 -12.72 15.78
CA ASN A 176 5.23 -13.10 15.68
C ASN A 176 5.89 -13.18 17.07
N GLU A 177 7.02 -13.88 17.16
CA GLU A 177 7.77 -14.04 18.40
C GLU A 177 8.42 -12.74 18.91
N ASP A 178 8.60 -11.76 18.04
CA ASP A 178 9.15 -10.44 18.33
C ASP A 178 8.08 -9.42 18.81
N GLY A 179 6.81 -9.86 18.89
CA GLY A 179 5.70 -9.02 19.34
C GLY A 179 4.98 -8.26 18.23
N HIS A 180 5.32 -8.46 16.95
CA HIS A 180 4.51 -7.92 15.85
C HIS A 180 3.23 -8.73 15.70
N VAL A 181 2.09 -8.03 15.75
CA VAL A 181 0.75 -8.60 15.54
C VAL A 181 0.17 -8.03 14.26
N PHE A 182 -0.21 -8.91 13.35
CA PHE A 182 -0.85 -8.56 12.09
C PHE A 182 -2.32 -8.95 12.14
N ILE A 183 -3.18 -7.98 11.86
CA ILE A 183 -4.63 -8.14 11.85
C ILE A 183 -5.09 -7.92 10.42
N SER A 184 -5.75 -8.90 9.83
CA SER A 184 -6.25 -8.82 8.46
C SER A 184 -7.72 -9.23 8.38
N GLY A 185 -8.51 -8.48 7.60
CA GLY A 185 -9.93 -8.74 7.44
C GLY A 185 -10.54 -7.98 6.27
N ILE A 186 -11.79 -8.28 5.96
CA ILE A 186 -12.56 -7.60 4.90
C ILE A 186 -13.08 -6.25 5.41
N SER A 187 -13.46 -6.17 6.69
CA SER A 187 -14.05 -4.97 7.29
C SER A 187 -13.00 -4.13 8.03
N GLN A 188 -12.92 -2.86 7.70
CA GLN A 188 -12.09 -1.89 8.45
C GLN A 188 -12.53 -1.80 9.92
N GLU A 189 -13.84 -1.83 10.17
CA GLU A 189 -14.39 -1.78 11.54
C GLU A 189 -13.97 -3.02 12.34
N GLY A 190 -14.01 -4.21 11.74
CA GLY A 190 -13.56 -5.46 12.37
C GLY A 190 -12.07 -5.42 12.73
N CYS A 191 -11.23 -4.95 11.80
CA CYS A 191 -9.79 -4.80 12.06
C CYS A 191 -9.52 -3.79 13.17
N GLN A 192 -10.20 -2.64 13.15
CA GLN A 192 -10.06 -1.59 14.18
C GLN A 192 -10.50 -2.08 15.56
N LYS A 193 -11.60 -2.83 15.62
CA LYS A 193 -12.09 -3.42 16.88
C LYS A 193 -11.11 -4.44 17.45
N ALA A 194 -10.57 -5.33 16.58
CA ALA A 194 -9.56 -6.29 17.00
C ALA A 194 -8.27 -5.61 17.48
N TYR A 195 -7.82 -4.56 16.77
CA TYR A 195 -6.69 -3.75 17.17
C TYR A 195 -6.88 -3.15 18.58
N GLN A 196 -8.01 -2.51 18.84
CA GLN A 196 -8.32 -1.92 20.16
C GLN A 196 -8.35 -2.95 21.28
N ILE A 197 -8.91 -4.13 21.03
CA ILE A 197 -8.93 -5.22 22.02
C ILE A 197 -7.50 -5.67 22.34
N ILE A 198 -6.68 -5.92 21.32
CA ILE A 198 -5.28 -6.37 21.49
C ILE A 198 -4.47 -5.30 22.20
N GLU A 199 -4.61 -4.03 21.81
CA GLU A 199 -3.96 -2.89 22.45
C GLU A 199 -4.30 -2.83 23.95
N THR A 200 -5.58 -2.97 24.28
CA THR A 200 -6.03 -2.94 25.70
C THR A 200 -5.52 -4.12 26.51
N ILE A 201 -5.31 -5.31 25.89
CA ILE A 201 -4.73 -6.47 26.57
C ILE A 201 -3.23 -6.27 26.78
N ALA A 202 -2.51 -5.79 25.77
CA ALA A 202 -1.05 -5.78 25.73
C ALA A 202 -0.43 -4.52 26.33
N ILE A 203 -1.12 -3.37 26.25
CA ILE A 203 -0.61 -2.09 26.72
C ILE A 203 -1.27 -1.75 28.07
N ASP A 204 -0.46 -1.39 29.05
CA ASP A 204 -0.99 -0.99 30.34
C ASP A 204 -1.76 0.34 30.22
N PRO A 205 -2.91 0.46 30.92
CA PRO A 205 -3.70 1.68 30.87
C PRO A 205 -2.91 2.89 31.32
N GLU A 206 -2.91 3.92 30.47
CA GLU A 206 -2.26 5.19 30.82
C GLU A 206 -3.09 5.98 31.83
N ILE A 207 -2.43 6.61 32.79
CA ILE A 207 -3.07 7.47 33.76
C ILE A 207 -3.68 8.69 33.05
N GLY A 208 -5.00 8.86 33.21
CA GLY A 208 -5.77 9.94 32.57
C GLY A 208 -6.55 9.51 31.33
N SER A 209 -6.34 8.30 30.79
CA SER A 209 -7.12 7.75 29.69
C SER A 209 -8.52 7.31 30.13
N ILE A 210 -9.50 7.45 29.23
CA ILE A 210 -10.92 7.10 29.50
C ILE A 210 -11.22 5.79 28.75
N TYR A 211 -11.69 4.80 29.51
CA TYR A 211 -12.09 3.49 28.99
C TYR A 211 -13.61 3.30 29.11
N LYS A 212 -14.21 2.63 28.14
CA LYS A 212 -15.58 2.12 28.20
C LYS A 212 -15.56 0.64 28.55
N GLY A 213 -16.21 0.24 29.63
CA GLY A 213 -16.26 -1.14 30.05
C GLY A 213 -17.63 -1.54 30.61
N LYS A 214 -17.82 -2.86 30.77
CA LYS A 214 -19.02 -3.44 31.37
C LYS A 214 -18.79 -3.67 32.87
N VAL A 215 -19.75 -3.30 33.69
CA VAL A 215 -19.72 -3.66 35.12
C VAL A 215 -19.86 -5.18 35.27
N VAL A 216 -18.83 -5.83 35.78
CA VAL A 216 -18.77 -7.30 35.95
C VAL A 216 -19.00 -7.75 37.36
N SER A 217 -18.77 -6.87 38.36
CA SER A 217 -19.03 -7.17 39.78
C SER A 217 -19.25 -5.90 40.54
N ILE A 218 -20.20 -5.95 41.46
CA ILE A 218 -20.51 -4.88 42.43
C ILE A 218 -20.08 -5.32 43.80
N LYS A 219 -19.42 -4.43 44.54
CA LYS A 219 -18.98 -4.62 45.93
C LYS A 219 -19.39 -3.39 46.75
N PRO A 220 -19.50 -3.51 48.09
CA PRO A 220 -19.88 -2.37 48.96
C PRO A 220 -18.96 -1.15 48.83
N PHE A 221 -17.71 -1.35 48.37
CA PHE A 221 -16.71 -0.29 48.22
C PHE A 221 -16.54 0.23 46.79
N GLY A 222 -17.26 -0.33 45.80
CA GLY A 222 -17.17 0.11 44.43
C GLY A 222 -17.61 -0.95 43.41
N ALA A 223 -17.48 -0.61 42.12
CA ALA A 223 -17.82 -1.47 41.02
C ALA A 223 -16.55 -1.90 40.25
N PHE A 224 -16.45 -3.17 39.89
CA PHE A 224 -15.42 -3.66 38.96
C PHE A 224 -15.96 -3.55 37.54
N VAL A 225 -15.20 -2.89 36.70
CA VAL A 225 -15.52 -2.66 35.29
C VAL A 225 -14.48 -3.36 34.43
N GLU A 226 -14.94 -4.31 33.63
CA GLU A 226 -14.05 -4.97 32.62
C GLU A 226 -13.73 -3.97 31.54
N ILE A 227 -12.46 -3.53 31.47
CA ILE A 227 -11.93 -2.60 30.48
C ILE A 227 -11.32 -3.32 29.29
N ALA A 228 -10.94 -4.59 29.48
CA ALA A 228 -10.50 -5.52 28.44
C ALA A 228 -10.82 -6.95 28.86
N PRO A 229 -10.83 -7.94 27.93
CA PRO A 229 -11.04 -9.34 28.27
C PRO A 229 -10.07 -9.83 29.35
N GLY A 230 -10.63 -10.16 30.54
CA GLY A 230 -9.87 -10.59 31.73
C GLY A 230 -9.13 -9.47 32.49
N ARG A 231 -9.42 -8.21 32.22
CA ARG A 231 -8.81 -7.07 32.91
C ARG A 231 -9.87 -6.13 33.47
N ASP A 232 -9.99 -6.11 34.80
CA ASP A 232 -10.99 -5.32 35.52
C ASP A 232 -10.34 -4.10 36.16
N GLY A 233 -10.99 -2.96 36.01
CA GLY A 233 -10.68 -1.73 36.75
C GLY A 233 -11.65 -1.54 37.89
N LEU A 234 -11.19 -1.10 39.06
CA LEU A 234 -12.06 -0.72 40.20
C LEU A 234 -12.45 0.75 40.10
N VAL A 235 -13.75 1.00 40.02
CA VAL A 235 -14.32 2.33 40.28
C VAL A 235 -14.78 2.37 41.75
N HIS A 236 -14.01 3.05 42.59
CA HIS A 236 -14.33 3.18 44.00
C HIS A 236 -15.64 3.96 44.21
N ILE A 237 -16.42 3.63 45.27
CA ILE A 237 -17.72 4.23 45.57
C ILE A 237 -17.68 5.78 45.55
N SER A 238 -16.61 6.39 46.07
CA SER A 238 -16.42 7.85 46.08
C SER A 238 -16.16 8.47 44.67
N LYS A 239 -16.12 7.68 43.62
CA LYS A 239 -15.87 8.11 42.23
C LYS A 239 -16.95 7.66 41.25
N LEU A 240 -18.06 7.08 41.77
CA LEU A 240 -19.19 6.63 40.95
C LEU A 240 -20.04 7.79 40.46
N ASP A 241 -20.20 8.82 41.29
CA ASP A 241 -20.91 10.04 40.93
C ASP A 241 -20.21 11.28 41.49
N LYS A 242 -20.67 12.47 41.06
CA LYS A 242 -20.26 13.77 41.62
C LYS A 242 -20.84 14.00 43.00
N GLU A 243 -22.02 13.43 43.28
CA GLU A 243 -22.67 13.44 44.57
C GLU A 243 -22.25 12.24 45.42
N HIS A 244 -22.47 12.30 46.73
CA HIS A 244 -22.12 11.20 47.62
C HIS A 244 -23.06 10.01 47.40
N VAL A 245 -22.45 8.84 47.13
CA VAL A 245 -23.16 7.57 46.91
C VAL A 245 -23.04 6.75 48.19
N ASP A 246 -24.15 6.45 48.83
CA ASP A 246 -24.18 5.64 50.05
C ASP A 246 -24.17 4.12 49.79
N GLN A 247 -24.67 3.67 48.63
CA GLN A 247 -24.72 2.27 48.20
C GLN A 247 -24.42 2.16 46.74
N VAL A 248 -23.73 1.10 46.33
CA VAL A 248 -23.27 0.85 44.95
C VAL A 248 -24.32 0.09 44.13
N GLU A 249 -25.50 -0.23 44.67
CA GLU A 249 -26.60 -0.93 43.99
C GLU A 249 -27.53 0.03 43.25
#